data_9283815a9986e8742ca9f859304f63f3
#
_entry.id   9283815a9986e8742ca9f859304f63f3
#
_cell.length_a   1.000
_cell.length_b   1.000
_cell.length_c   1.000
_cell.angle_alpha   90.00
_cell.angle_beta   90.00
_cell.angle_gamma   90.00
#
_symmetry.space_group_name_H-M   'P 1'
#
loop_
_entity.id
_entity.type
_entity.pdbx_description
1 polymer ?
#
loop_
_entity_poly.entity_id
_entity_poly.type
_entity_poly.pdbx_seq_one_letter_code
_entity_poly.pdbx_strand_id
1 'polypeptide(L)'
;MMRGRLLSLVPFMGLALVVLLLPAPLTAAPATRQVTIEADQFAFDPPVLRVNRGDRVRLTLQAADVVHGFYLDGYGIETRVEPGISQQVEFVADRAGKFRYRCSVSCGTLHPFMIGELVVGPNLTYARAVGLTVVVLGATLFYLWRFPPREPGENL
;
A
#
# COMPACT_ATOMS: atom_id res chain seq x y z
N MET A 1 34.99 -6.16 27.94
CA MET A 1 33.51 -6.19 28.08
C MET A 1 32.76 -5.71 26.82
N MET A 2 33.25 -4.68 26.10
CA MET A 2 32.55 -4.13 24.91
C MET A 2 32.39 -5.11 23.73
N ARG A 3 33.42 -5.95 23.47
CA ARG A 3 33.39 -6.96 22.38
C ARG A 3 32.27 -8.00 22.52
N GLY A 4 31.98 -8.46 23.74
CA GLY A 4 30.89 -9.43 23.96
C GLY A 4 29.49 -8.86 23.76
N ARG A 5 29.31 -7.56 24.06
CA ARG A 5 28.04 -6.86 23.82
C ARG A 5 27.75 -6.67 22.33
N LEU A 6 28.77 -6.36 21.54
CA LEU A 6 28.66 -6.24 20.07
C LEU A 6 28.40 -7.59 19.41
N LEU A 7 29.05 -8.65 19.87
CA LEU A 7 28.85 -10.02 19.34
C LEU A 7 27.41 -10.52 19.55
N SER A 8 26.73 -10.11 20.61
CA SER A 8 25.35 -10.52 20.88
C SER A 8 24.32 -9.92 19.90
N LEU A 9 24.68 -8.89 19.13
CA LEU A 9 23.81 -8.28 18.11
C LEU A 9 24.02 -8.87 16.70
N VAL A 10 25.06 -9.69 16.50
CA VAL A 10 25.36 -10.31 15.19
C VAL A 10 24.18 -11.07 14.59
N PRO A 11 23.42 -11.92 15.33
CA PRO A 11 22.28 -12.62 14.77
C PRO A 11 21.18 -11.69 14.27
N PHE A 12 20.95 -10.57 14.96
CA PHE A 12 19.95 -9.58 14.53
C PHE A 12 20.41 -8.82 13.28
N MET A 13 21.70 -8.53 13.16
CA MET A 13 22.29 -7.96 11.93
C MET A 13 22.15 -8.93 10.75
N GLY A 14 22.39 -10.21 10.96
CA GLY A 14 22.17 -11.25 9.95
C GLY A 14 20.72 -11.31 9.52
N LEU A 15 19.79 -11.28 10.47
CA LEU A 15 18.34 -11.29 10.17
C LEU A 15 17.90 -10.02 9.43
N ALA A 16 18.42 -8.85 9.82
CA ALA A 16 18.14 -7.60 9.11
C ALA A 16 18.64 -7.65 7.66
N LEU A 17 19.82 -8.20 7.45
CA LEU A 17 20.38 -8.40 6.12
C LEU A 17 19.51 -9.35 5.28
N VAL A 18 19.02 -10.45 5.86
CA VAL A 18 18.08 -11.36 5.19
C VAL A 18 16.80 -10.63 4.79
N VAL A 19 16.21 -9.83 5.69
CA VAL A 19 15.00 -9.04 5.37
C VAL A 19 15.26 -8.07 4.21
N LEU A 20 16.42 -7.43 4.16
CA LEU A 20 16.79 -6.51 3.09
C LEU A 20 17.02 -7.22 1.75
N LEU A 21 17.65 -8.40 1.78
CA LEU A 21 18.02 -9.16 0.59
C LEU A 21 16.93 -10.13 0.13
N LEU A 22 15.85 -10.32 0.90
CA LEU A 22 14.72 -11.15 0.46
C LEU A 22 14.28 -10.73 -0.95
N PRO A 23 14.29 -11.66 -1.91
CA PRO A 23 13.82 -11.36 -3.26
C PRO A 23 12.36 -10.92 -3.20
N ALA A 24 11.97 -10.04 -4.13
CA ALA A 24 10.56 -9.76 -4.34
C ALA A 24 9.83 -11.10 -4.56
N PRO A 25 8.67 -11.35 -3.92
CA PRO A 25 7.87 -12.51 -4.26
C PRO A 25 7.68 -12.49 -5.78
N LEU A 26 7.81 -13.66 -6.41
CA LEU A 26 7.59 -13.81 -7.84
C LEU A 26 6.19 -13.27 -8.13
N THR A 27 6.13 -12.05 -8.64
CA THR A 27 4.86 -11.48 -9.09
C THR A 27 4.43 -12.27 -10.31
N ALA A 28 3.15 -12.60 -10.40
CA ALA A 28 2.59 -13.13 -11.64
C ALA A 28 3.01 -12.23 -12.81
N ALA A 29 3.27 -12.81 -13.97
CA ALA A 29 3.58 -12.04 -15.17
C ALA A 29 2.51 -10.95 -15.36
N PRO A 30 2.90 -9.75 -15.84
CA PRO A 30 1.96 -8.67 -16.10
C PRO A 30 0.79 -9.17 -16.94
N ALA A 31 -0.42 -8.94 -16.47
CA ALA A 31 -1.64 -9.38 -17.12
C ALA A 31 -2.56 -8.19 -17.42
N THR A 32 -3.44 -8.35 -18.42
CA THR A 32 -4.51 -7.37 -18.64
C THR A 32 -5.66 -7.66 -17.69
N ARG A 33 -6.02 -6.68 -16.85
CA ARG A 33 -7.14 -6.72 -15.92
C ARG A 33 -8.27 -5.84 -16.47
N GLN A 34 -9.41 -6.45 -16.74
CA GLN A 34 -10.61 -5.73 -17.13
C GLN A 34 -11.54 -5.65 -15.93
N VAL A 35 -11.92 -4.45 -15.54
CA VAL A 35 -12.78 -4.22 -14.38
C VAL A 35 -13.81 -3.16 -14.74
N THR A 36 -15.06 -3.42 -14.39
CA THR A 36 -16.13 -2.40 -14.45
C THR A 36 -16.26 -1.77 -13.07
N ILE A 37 -16.32 -0.45 -13.03
CA ILE A 37 -16.64 0.33 -11.84
C ILE A 37 -17.95 1.03 -12.10
N GLU A 38 -18.93 0.79 -11.26
CA GLU A 38 -20.17 1.51 -11.21
C GLU A 38 -20.09 2.63 -10.18
N ALA A 39 -20.53 3.83 -10.57
CA ALA A 39 -20.63 4.99 -9.72
C ALA A 39 -22.10 5.25 -9.40
N ASP A 40 -22.43 5.23 -8.13
CA ASP A 40 -23.75 5.53 -7.58
C ASP A 40 -23.58 6.51 -6.40
N GLN A 41 -24.60 7.27 -6.01
CA GLN A 41 -24.54 8.20 -4.89
C GLN A 41 -24.49 7.45 -3.55
N PHE A 42 -23.41 7.41 -2.81
CA PHE A 42 -22.13 8.13 -2.94
C PHE A 42 -21.00 7.11 -2.85
N ALA A 43 -20.99 6.13 -3.70
CA ALA A 43 -20.06 5.00 -3.66
C ALA A 43 -19.56 4.63 -5.07
N PHE A 44 -18.45 3.92 -5.09
CA PHE A 44 -17.99 3.17 -6.25
C PHE A 44 -18.11 1.67 -5.96
N ASP A 45 -18.58 0.90 -6.91
CA ASP A 45 -18.61 -0.55 -6.84
C ASP A 45 -17.74 -1.17 -7.96
N PRO A 46 -16.71 -1.95 -7.64
CA PRO A 46 -16.21 -2.27 -6.30
C PRO A 46 -15.47 -1.09 -5.64
N PRO A 47 -15.55 -0.96 -4.30
CA PRO A 47 -14.85 0.13 -3.58
C PRO A 47 -13.33 -0.09 -3.49
N VAL A 48 -12.86 -1.32 -3.71
CA VAL A 48 -11.44 -1.67 -3.67
C VAL A 48 -11.06 -2.54 -4.86
N LEU A 49 -10.13 -2.04 -5.67
CA LEU A 49 -9.50 -2.79 -6.76
C LEU A 49 -8.15 -3.32 -6.33
N ARG A 50 -7.86 -4.59 -6.65
CA ARG A 50 -6.57 -5.23 -6.37
C ARG A 50 -5.94 -5.72 -7.66
N VAL A 51 -4.74 -5.20 -7.96
CA VAL A 51 -3.97 -5.56 -9.15
C VAL A 51 -2.51 -5.78 -8.79
N ASN A 52 -1.75 -6.44 -9.66
CA ASN A 52 -0.32 -6.60 -9.48
C ASN A 52 0.43 -5.46 -10.13
N ARG A 53 1.61 -5.17 -9.60
CA ARG A 53 2.52 -4.23 -10.26
C ARG A 53 2.90 -4.74 -11.65
N GLY A 54 2.75 -3.86 -12.63
CA GLY A 54 2.97 -4.17 -14.05
C GLY A 54 1.71 -4.59 -14.80
N ASP A 55 0.59 -4.86 -14.11
CA ASP A 55 -0.66 -5.18 -14.79
C ASP A 55 -1.13 -3.98 -15.63
N ARG A 56 -1.67 -4.29 -16.82
CA ARG A 56 -2.40 -3.35 -17.67
C ARG A 56 -3.86 -3.38 -17.25
N VAL A 57 -4.35 -2.27 -16.69
CA VAL A 57 -5.70 -2.16 -16.14
C VAL A 57 -6.59 -1.42 -17.15
N ARG A 58 -7.68 -2.07 -17.54
CA ARG A 58 -8.76 -1.47 -18.33
C ARG A 58 -9.98 -1.32 -17.45
N LEU A 59 -10.33 -0.07 -17.15
CA LEU A 59 -11.52 0.26 -16.39
C LEU A 59 -12.65 0.63 -17.36
N THR A 60 -13.80 0.04 -17.17
CA THR A 60 -15.06 0.51 -17.75
C THR A 60 -15.83 1.21 -16.64
N LEU A 61 -16.04 2.52 -16.79
CA LEU A 61 -16.70 3.36 -15.80
C LEU A 61 -18.15 3.59 -16.25
N GLN A 62 -19.09 3.39 -15.34
CA GLN A 62 -20.52 3.58 -15.58
C GLN A 62 -21.13 4.39 -14.45
N ALA A 63 -22.07 5.26 -14.74
CA ALA A 63 -22.87 5.98 -13.75
C ALA A 63 -24.29 5.40 -13.73
N ALA A 64 -24.76 5.01 -12.54
CA ALA A 64 -26.08 4.40 -12.37
C ALA A 64 -27.20 5.44 -12.22
N ASP A 65 -26.89 6.61 -11.67
CA ASP A 65 -27.89 7.60 -11.26
C ASP A 65 -27.66 9.00 -11.87
N VAL A 66 -26.63 9.69 -11.44
CA VAL A 66 -26.31 11.06 -11.86
C VAL A 66 -24.91 11.11 -12.50
N VAL A 67 -24.51 12.28 -12.94
CA VAL A 67 -23.16 12.49 -13.45
C VAL A 67 -22.15 12.43 -12.31
N HIS A 68 -21.12 11.60 -12.49
CA HIS A 68 -19.97 11.49 -11.59
C HIS A 68 -18.68 11.88 -12.29
N GLY A 69 -17.63 12.12 -11.51
CA GLY A 69 -16.27 12.16 -11.97
C GLY A 69 -15.52 10.93 -11.49
N PHE A 70 -14.46 10.58 -12.16
CA PHE A 70 -13.50 9.60 -11.71
C PHE A 70 -12.12 10.21 -11.78
N TYR A 71 -11.43 10.35 -10.64
CA TYR A 71 -10.06 10.80 -10.58
C TYR A 71 -9.22 9.78 -9.81
N LEU A 72 -8.19 9.26 -10.46
CA LEU A 72 -7.25 8.30 -9.84
C LEU A 72 -5.99 9.04 -9.39
N ASP A 73 -5.86 9.20 -8.06
CA ASP A 73 -4.70 9.84 -7.45
C ASP A 73 -3.40 9.11 -7.84
N GLY A 74 -2.34 9.87 -8.06
CA GLY A 74 -1.05 9.33 -8.39
C GLY A 74 -0.85 8.91 -9.85
N TYR A 75 -1.92 8.64 -10.60
CA TYR A 75 -1.88 8.35 -12.03
C TYR A 75 -2.31 9.54 -12.90
N GLY A 76 -2.94 10.56 -12.28
CA GLY A 76 -3.38 11.76 -12.98
C GLY A 76 -4.47 11.49 -14.01
N ILE A 77 -5.24 10.41 -13.81
CA ILE A 77 -6.33 10.02 -14.70
C ILE A 77 -7.60 10.70 -14.22
N GLU A 78 -8.25 11.44 -15.09
CA GLU A 78 -9.53 12.08 -14.81
C GLU A 78 -10.50 11.87 -15.97
N THR A 79 -11.73 11.53 -15.65
CA THR A 79 -12.80 11.44 -16.65
C THR A 79 -14.17 11.72 -16.02
N ARG A 80 -15.07 12.25 -16.83
CA ARG A 80 -16.49 12.46 -16.50
C ARG A 80 -17.28 11.24 -16.93
N VAL A 81 -18.18 10.77 -16.06
CA VAL A 81 -19.02 9.59 -16.30
C VAL A 81 -20.47 10.02 -16.24
N GLU A 82 -21.19 9.83 -17.34
CA GLU A 82 -22.59 10.20 -17.47
C GLU A 82 -23.49 8.96 -17.49
N PRO A 83 -24.69 9.02 -16.92
CA PRO A 83 -25.63 7.91 -16.99
C PRO A 83 -25.91 7.46 -18.44
N GLY A 84 -25.84 6.15 -18.67
CA GLY A 84 -26.04 5.57 -19.99
C GLY A 84 -24.83 5.65 -20.94
N ILE A 85 -23.74 6.32 -20.56
CA ILE A 85 -22.51 6.45 -21.37
C ILE A 85 -21.32 5.85 -20.61
N SER A 86 -20.87 4.67 -21.04
CA SER A 86 -19.68 4.05 -20.45
C SER A 86 -18.42 4.74 -20.93
N GLN A 87 -17.49 5.01 -20.00
CA GLN A 87 -16.15 5.54 -20.28
C GLN A 87 -15.10 4.44 -20.09
N GLN A 88 -14.09 4.43 -20.95
CA GLN A 88 -12.98 3.49 -20.83
C GLN A 88 -11.68 4.23 -20.51
N VAL A 89 -10.97 3.70 -19.52
CA VAL A 89 -9.67 4.21 -19.08
C VAL A 89 -8.70 3.04 -19.06
N GLU A 90 -7.52 3.24 -19.62
CA GLU A 90 -6.45 2.23 -19.61
C GLU A 90 -5.17 2.82 -19.03
N PHE A 91 -4.51 2.07 -18.15
CA PHE A 91 -3.22 2.45 -17.59
C PHE A 91 -2.42 1.20 -17.18
N VAL A 92 -1.13 1.39 -16.93
CA VAL A 92 -0.25 0.37 -16.35
C VAL A 92 -0.07 0.67 -14.86
N ALA A 93 -0.32 -0.33 -14.00
CA ALA A 93 -0.12 -0.22 -12.56
C ALA A 93 1.39 -0.34 -12.24
N ASP A 94 2.17 0.69 -12.55
CA ASP A 94 3.64 0.70 -12.51
C ASP A 94 4.22 0.89 -11.11
N ARG A 95 3.43 1.40 -10.17
CA ARG A 95 3.84 1.73 -8.80
C ARG A 95 3.08 0.92 -7.77
N ALA A 96 3.82 0.16 -6.93
CA ALA A 96 3.23 -0.56 -5.82
C ALA A 96 2.78 0.41 -4.72
N GLY A 97 1.60 0.18 -4.15
CA GLY A 97 1.03 1.04 -3.12
C GLY A 97 -0.49 1.04 -3.10
N LYS A 98 -1.03 2.01 -2.38
CA LYS A 98 -2.45 2.30 -2.31
C LYS A 98 -2.71 3.68 -2.92
N PHE A 99 -3.61 3.73 -3.86
CA PHE A 99 -4.00 4.93 -4.58
C PHE A 99 -5.50 5.09 -4.43
N ARG A 100 -5.94 6.29 -4.08
CA ARG A 100 -7.39 6.58 -4.03
C ARG A 100 -7.92 6.92 -5.40
N TYR A 101 -9.13 6.46 -5.71
CA TYR A 101 -9.96 7.07 -6.72
C TYR A 101 -11.14 7.74 -6.04
N ARG A 102 -11.54 8.88 -6.56
CA ARG A 102 -12.57 9.73 -5.96
C ARG A 102 -13.42 10.38 -7.02
N CYS A 103 -14.62 10.73 -6.65
CA CYS A 103 -15.48 11.53 -7.51
C CYS A 103 -14.87 12.94 -7.65
N SER A 104 -14.71 13.43 -8.88
CA SER A 104 -14.17 14.77 -9.20
C SER A 104 -15.23 15.77 -9.65
N VAL A 105 -16.48 15.32 -9.81
CA VAL A 105 -17.62 16.15 -10.19
C VAL A 105 -18.63 16.13 -9.05
N SER A 106 -19.14 17.29 -8.63
CA SER A 106 -20.13 17.38 -7.55
C SER A 106 -21.40 16.60 -7.91
N CYS A 107 -21.62 15.48 -7.23
CA CYS A 107 -22.74 14.55 -7.44
C CYS A 107 -23.79 14.60 -6.33
N GLY A 108 -23.65 15.50 -5.36
CA GLY A 108 -24.58 15.67 -4.23
C GLY A 108 -23.90 15.94 -2.90
N THR A 109 -24.68 15.85 -1.81
CA THR A 109 -24.25 16.27 -0.45
C THR A 109 -23.08 15.49 0.14
N LEU A 110 -22.98 14.19 -0.15
CA LEU A 110 -21.90 13.33 0.36
C LEU A 110 -20.76 13.13 -0.68
N HIS A 111 -20.75 13.94 -1.75
CA HIS A 111 -19.71 13.91 -2.77
C HIS A 111 -18.25 13.79 -2.21
N PRO A 112 -17.84 14.52 -1.14
CA PRO A 112 -16.47 14.41 -0.63
C PRO A 112 -16.11 13.04 -0.04
N PHE A 113 -17.09 12.22 0.26
CA PHE A 113 -16.91 10.89 0.84
C PHE A 113 -16.99 9.76 -0.20
N MET A 114 -17.28 10.09 -1.46
CA MET A 114 -17.30 9.12 -2.55
C MET A 114 -15.88 8.77 -3.00
N ILE A 115 -15.31 7.76 -2.34
CA ILE A 115 -13.90 7.36 -2.45
C ILE A 115 -13.82 5.84 -2.60
N GLY A 116 -12.92 5.39 -3.47
CA GLY A 116 -12.48 4.00 -3.54
C GLY A 116 -10.96 3.88 -3.52
N GLU A 117 -10.44 2.66 -3.52
CA GLU A 117 -9.01 2.37 -3.38
C GLU A 117 -8.51 1.42 -4.46
N LEU A 118 -7.43 1.79 -5.14
CA LEU A 118 -6.65 0.90 -5.99
C LEU A 118 -5.43 0.41 -5.19
N VAL A 119 -5.35 -0.88 -4.95
CA VAL A 119 -4.23 -1.54 -4.27
C VAL A 119 -3.36 -2.24 -5.30
N VAL A 120 -2.15 -1.73 -5.49
CA VAL A 120 -1.15 -2.33 -6.39
C VAL A 120 -0.13 -3.10 -5.55
N GLY A 121 -0.15 -4.41 -5.65
CA GLY A 121 0.76 -5.31 -4.93
C GLY A 121 1.86 -5.90 -5.83
N PRO A 122 2.91 -6.45 -5.20
CA PRO A 122 3.26 -6.36 -3.79
C PRO A 122 3.97 -5.05 -3.42
N ASN A 123 3.66 -4.51 -2.24
CA ASN A 123 4.42 -3.39 -1.68
C ASN A 123 5.60 -3.91 -0.85
N LEU A 124 6.70 -4.23 -1.53
CA LEU A 124 7.89 -4.79 -0.90
C LEU A 124 8.55 -3.81 0.08
N THR A 125 8.50 -2.51 -0.22
CA THR A 125 9.05 -1.46 0.66
C THR A 125 8.36 -1.47 2.02
N TYR A 126 7.02 -1.56 2.04
CA TYR A 126 6.26 -1.66 3.28
C TYR A 126 6.59 -2.94 4.05
N ALA A 127 6.62 -4.10 3.38
CA ALA A 127 6.93 -5.38 4.03
C ALA A 127 8.35 -5.37 4.64
N ARG A 128 9.33 -4.81 3.95
CA ARG A 128 10.70 -4.65 4.46
C ARG A 128 10.74 -3.69 5.66
N ALA A 129 10.04 -2.57 5.61
CA ALA A 129 10.00 -1.62 6.72
C ALA A 129 9.43 -2.27 7.99
N VAL A 130 8.31 -3.00 7.88
CA VAL A 130 7.72 -3.75 9.00
C VAL A 130 8.70 -4.80 9.53
N GLY A 131 9.31 -5.60 8.64
CA GLY A 131 10.29 -6.63 9.04
C GLY A 131 11.49 -6.03 9.78
N LEU A 132 12.06 -4.94 9.30
CA LEU A 132 13.18 -4.26 9.98
C LEU A 132 12.77 -3.70 11.34
N THR A 133 11.58 -3.11 11.45
CA THR A 133 11.07 -2.60 12.74
C THR A 133 10.99 -3.72 13.78
N VAL A 134 10.45 -4.88 13.41
CA VAL A 134 10.37 -6.06 14.28
C VAL A 134 11.77 -6.52 14.71
N VAL A 135 12.73 -6.57 13.79
CA VAL A 135 14.11 -6.96 14.09
C VAL A 135 14.77 -5.98 15.07
N VAL A 136 14.62 -4.67 14.86
CA VAL A 136 15.18 -3.63 15.73
C VAL A 136 14.56 -3.70 17.13
N LEU A 137 13.23 -3.82 17.23
CA LEU A 137 12.55 -3.98 18.52
C LEU A 137 13.01 -5.23 19.25
N GLY A 138 13.11 -6.36 18.58
CA GLY A 138 13.60 -7.61 19.14
C GLY A 138 15.03 -7.50 19.63
N ALA A 139 15.93 -6.88 18.84
CA ALA A 139 17.32 -6.63 19.22
C ALA A 139 17.41 -5.72 20.45
N THR A 140 16.60 -4.67 20.50
CA THR A 140 16.58 -3.73 21.63
C THR A 140 16.11 -4.40 22.91
N LEU A 141 15.00 -5.15 22.89
CA LEU A 141 14.47 -5.89 24.02
C LEU A 141 15.47 -6.94 24.52
N PHE A 142 16.06 -7.69 23.59
CA PHE A 142 17.10 -8.68 23.92
C PHE A 142 18.32 -8.02 24.58
N TYR A 143 18.79 -6.89 24.04
CA TYR A 143 19.94 -6.17 24.59
C TYR A 143 19.65 -5.66 26.00
N LEU A 144 18.49 -5.05 26.26
CA LEU A 144 18.08 -4.56 27.57
C LEU A 144 17.93 -5.70 28.58
N TRP A 145 17.36 -6.83 28.15
CA TRP A 145 17.24 -8.02 29.00
C TRP A 145 18.60 -8.62 29.35
N ARG A 146 19.50 -8.69 28.39
CA ARG A 146 20.83 -9.31 28.59
C ARG A 146 21.83 -8.42 29.33
N PHE A 147 21.66 -7.10 29.20
CA PHE A 147 22.55 -6.10 29.77
C PHE A 147 21.72 -4.99 30.45
N PRO A 148 21.06 -5.29 31.58
CA PRO A 148 20.22 -4.30 32.25
C PRO A 148 21.05 -3.07 32.66
N PRO A 149 20.43 -1.87 32.64
CA PRO A 149 21.03 -0.65 33.17
C PRO A 149 21.43 -0.89 34.64
N ARG A 150 22.59 -0.40 35.06
CA ARG A 150 22.94 -0.39 36.48
C ARG A 150 22.09 0.68 37.17
N GLU A 151 21.49 0.32 38.31
CA GLU A 151 20.80 1.28 39.16
C GLU A 151 21.76 2.36 39.63
N PRO A 152 21.39 3.67 39.59
CA PRO A 152 22.19 4.74 40.15
C PRO A 152 22.20 4.59 41.69
N GLY A 153 23.22 4.03 42.27
CA GLY A 153 23.34 3.90 43.72
C GLY A 153 24.03 2.63 44.24
N GLU A 154 24.44 1.70 43.42
CA GLU A 154 25.04 0.44 43.85
C GLU A 154 26.58 0.56 44.10
N ASN A 155 27.10 1.77 44.23
CA ASN A 155 28.51 2.04 44.51
C ASN A 155 28.68 2.81 45.84
N LEU A 156 27.99 2.37 46.93
CA LEU A 156 28.28 2.81 48.29
C LEU A 156 28.86 1.67 49.12
#